data_fdbe8ccc40cdc9aa2b4823ea652cc4c3
#
_entry.id   fdbe8ccc40cdc9aa2b4823ea652cc4c3
#
_cell.length_a   1.000
_cell.length_b   1.000
_cell.length_c   1.000
_cell.angle_alpha   90.00
_cell.angle_beta   90.00
_cell.angle_gamma   90.00
#
_symmetry.space_group_name_H-M   'P 1'
#
loop_
_entity.id
_entity.type
_entity.pdbx_description
1 polymer ?
#
loop_
_entity_poly.entity_id
_entity_poly.type
_entity_poly.pdbx_seq_one_letter_code
_entity_poly.pdbx_strand_id
1 'polypeptide(L)'
;MSAEAPRALVTGSSGFVGRRLAERLVAQGWTVHVVRRASTEAPAPAGTQAHRHDGTTAHLAAIAAAVKPDVTFHLASLFLAQHGPEDVVPLIRNNVEFGAQLLEAVASAGCRRLADAGTSWQHFGGADYDPVCLYAATKQAFADVLAYWVAARGFAATSLQLTDTYGPGDGRAKLIPMLLKAAREGRRVALSPGEQRLDLVHVDDVAEAFVIAGRRLLEGLPPSGHREVYAVSSGHPMRLRDVVELLRAATGLPIDVEWGARSYRPREVMEPWNGPTLPGWSPHIALREGLAGLET
;
A
#
# COMPACT_ATOMS: atom_id res chain seq x y z
N MET A 1 -21.86 3.77 28.79
CA MET A 1 -21.18 2.54 28.35
C MET A 1 -20.15 2.98 27.32
N SER A 2 -18.83 2.81 27.57
CA SER A 2 -17.82 3.08 26.53
C SER A 2 -18.02 2.05 25.43
N ALA A 3 -18.17 2.51 24.19
CA ALA A 3 -18.21 1.61 23.04
C ALA A 3 -16.93 0.76 23.04
N GLU A 4 -17.08 -0.55 22.79
CA GLU A 4 -15.92 -1.46 22.67
C GLU A 4 -15.01 -0.96 21.54
N ALA A 5 -13.68 -1.00 21.75
CA ALA A 5 -12.72 -0.58 20.75
C ALA A 5 -12.85 -1.44 19.48
N PRO A 6 -12.93 -0.86 18.29
CA PRO A 6 -13.08 -1.63 17.05
C PRO A 6 -11.87 -2.52 16.81
N ARG A 7 -12.11 -3.75 16.33
CA ARG A 7 -11.08 -4.77 16.06
C ARG A 7 -10.67 -4.73 14.60
N ALA A 8 -9.39 -4.47 14.36
CA ALA A 8 -8.78 -4.51 13.04
C ALA A 8 -7.99 -5.79 12.82
N LEU A 9 -8.17 -6.45 11.66
CA LEU A 9 -7.26 -7.49 11.17
C LEU A 9 -6.44 -6.91 10.04
N VAL A 10 -5.12 -6.81 10.23
CA VAL A 10 -4.20 -6.19 9.25
C VAL A 10 -3.28 -7.24 8.65
N THR A 11 -3.22 -7.32 7.33
CA THR A 11 -2.21 -8.10 6.61
C THR A 11 -1.16 -7.16 6.03
N GLY A 12 0.08 -7.65 5.85
CA GLY A 12 1.17 -6.83 5.31
C GLY A 12 1.83 -5.89 6.34
N SER A 13 1.61 -6.10 7.64
CA SER A 13 2.20 -5.29 8.72
C SER A 13 3.72 -5.37 8.86
N SER A 14 4.40 -6.27 8.15
CA SER A 14 5.86 -6.30 8.02
C SER A 14 6.38 -5.39 6.91
N GLY A 15 5.50 -4.91 6.03
CA GLY A 15 5.82 -3.94 4.98
C GLY A 15 5.75 -2.50 5.48
N PHE A 16 6.27 -1.58 4.67
CA PHE A 16 6.41 -0.16 5.01
C PHE A 16 5.07 0.51 5.38
N VAL A 17 4.08 0.47 4.50
CA VAL A 17 2.76 1.07 4.76
C VAL A 17 1.99 0.31 5.84
N GLY A 18 2.00 -1.03 5.78
CA GLY A 18 1.22 -1.85 6.72
C GLY A 18 1.69 -1.73 8.17
N ARG A 19 3.01 -1.55 8.40
CA ARG A 19 3.55 -1.25 9.73
C ARG A 19 3.00 0.07 10.24
N ARG A 20 3.11 1.13 9.43
CA ARG A 20 2.66 2.48 9.82
C ARG A 20 1.15 2.53 10.08
N LEU A 21 0.37 1.83 9.26
CA LEU A 21 -1.06 1.69 9.49
C LEU A 21 -1.36 1.01 10.83
N ALA A 22 -0.71 -0.12 11.12
CA ALA A 22 -0.95 -0.86 12.36
C ALA A 22 -0.61 0.01 13.61
N GLU A 23 0.51 0.72 13.59
CA GLU A 23 0.91 1.66 14.65
C GLU A 23 -0.12 2.81 14.79
N ARG A 24 -0.61 3.35 13.68
CA ARG A 24 -1.61 4.43 13.68
C ARG A 24 -2.96 3.96 14.21
N LEU A 25 -3.42 2.78 13.82
CA LEU A 25 -4.66 2.19 14.35
C LEU A 25 -4.58 2.00 15.88
N VAL A 26 -3.47 1.47 16.39
CA VAL A 26 -3.23 1.33 17.85
C VAL A 26 -3.31 2.70 18.52
N ALA A 27 -2.61 3.72 18.00
CA ALA A 27 -2.60 5.06 18.55
C ALA A 27 -4.00 5.72 18.54
N GLN A 28 -4.89 5.29 17.66
CA GLN A 28 -6.28 5.75 17.57
C GLN A 28 -7.29 4.86 18.32
N GLY A 29 -6.81 3.97 19.18
CA GLY A 29 -7.64 3.18 20.11
C GLY A 29 -8.26 1.94 19.50
N TRP A 30 -7.78 1.45 18.35
CA TRP A 30 -8.23 0.15 17.81
C TRP A 30 -7.53 -1.01 18.52
N THR A 31 -8.23 -2.12 18.65
CA THR A 31 -7.61 -3.42 18.97
C THR A 31 -7.08 -4.02 17.67
N VAL A 32 -5.74 -4.06 17.52
CA VAL A 32 -5.11 -4.41 16.25
C VAL A 32 -4.51 -5.80 16.28
N HIS A 33 -4.97 -6.66 15.38
CA HIS A 33 -4.45 -7.99 15.12
C HIS A 33 -3.71 -7.99 13.78
N VAL A 34 -2.52 -8.57 13.73
CA VAL A 34 -1.71 -8.61 12.50
C VAL A 34 -1.46 -10.05 12.06
N VAL A 35 -1.78 -10.35 10.80
CA VAL A 35 -1.47 -11.66 10.19
C VAL A 35 -0.09 -11.62 9.57
N ARG A 36 0.76 -12.57 9.94
CA ARG A 36 2.16 -12.63 9.51
C ARG A 36 2.51 -14.02 9.01
N ARG A 37 3.34 -14.11 7.99
CA ARG A 37 3.89 -15.40 7.54
C ARG A 37 4.73 -16.04 8.64
N ALA A 38 4.73 -17.37 8.73
CA ALA A 38 5.54 -18.10 9.71
C ALA A 38 7.04 -17.73 9.61
N SER A 39 7.55 -17.47 8.40
CA SER A 39 8.94 -17.08 8.12
C SER A 39 9.27 -15.61 8.42
N THR A 40 8.31 -14.79 8.89
CA THR A 40 8.59 -13.37 9.17
C THR A 40 9.33 -13.23 10.50
N GLU A 41 10.60 -12.82 10.48
CA GLU A 41 11.45 -12.64 11.66
C GLU A 41 11.27 -11.25 12.31
N ALA A 42 11.09 -10.19 11.49
CA ALA A 42 10.95 -8.82 12.00
C ALA A 42 9.90 -8.74 13.12
N PRO A 43 10.07 -7.91 14.16
CA PRO A 43 9.11 -7.78 15.25
C PRO A 43 7.75 -7.25 14.74
N ALA A 44 6.66 -7.65 15.37
CA ALA A 44 5.35 -7.06 15.12
C ALA A 44 5.34 -5.57 15.54
N PRO A 45 4.50 -4.73 14.93
CA PRO A 45 4.30 -3.36 15.40
C PRO A 45 3.87 -3.34 16.86
N ALA A 46 4.36 -2.35 17.63
CA ALA A 46 4.06 -2.22 19.05
C ALA A 46 2.54 -2.10 19.29
N GLY A 47 2.04 -2.70 20.38
CA GLY A 47 0.63 -2.67 20.75
C GLY A 47 -0.28 -3.57 19.90
N THR A 48 0.27 -4.37 18.97
CA THR A 48 -0.50 -5.30 18.13
C THR A 48 -0.42 -6.74 18.64
N GLN A 49 -1.47 -7.52 18.33
CA GLN A 49 -1.50 -8.97 18.58
C GLN A 49 -1.14 -9.70 17.28
N ALA A 50 -0.02 -10.43 17.27
CA ALA A 50 0.49 -11.09 16.08
C ALA A 50 0.00 -12.54 15.96
N HIS A 51 -0.51 -12.89 14.79
CA HIS A 51 -0.93 -14.24 14.42
C HIS A 51 -0.04 -14.74 13.29
N ARG A 52 0.68 -15.84 13.52
CA ARG A 52 1.47 -16.50 12.46
C ARG A 52 0.56 -17.46 11.71
N HIS A 53 0.55 -17.41 10.38
CA HIS A 53 -0.21 -18.34 9.55
C HIS A 53 0.73 -19.23 8.73
N ASP A 54 0.26 -20.45 8.44
CA ASP A 54 1.00 -21.50 7.73
C ASP A 54 0.79 -21.51 6.22
N GLY A 55 0.02 -20.55 5.68
CA GLY A 55 -0.29 -20.46 4.25
C GLY A 55 -1.59 -21.14 3.85
N THR A 56 -2.31 -21.80 4.79
CA THR A 56 -3.56 -22.49 4.50
C THR A 56 -4.79 -21.62 4.78
N THR A 57 -5.86 -21.82 4.00
CA THR A 57 -7.16 -21.15 4.23
C THR A 57 -7.74 -21.53 5.59
N ALA A 58 -7.59 -22.80 6.00
CA ALA A 58 -8.10 -23.30 7.28
C ALA A 58 -7.47 -22.57 8.47
N HIS A 59 -6.16 -22.33 8.45
CA HIS A 59 -5.49 -21.59 9.52
C HIS A 59 -5.89 -20.11 9.53
N LEU A 60 -6.03 -19.45 8.35
CA LEU A 60 -6.57 -18.10 8.28
C LEU A 60 -7.98 -18.00 8.84
N ALA A 61 -8.84 -18.98 8.55
CA ALA A 61 -10.20 -19.06 9.10
C ALA A 61 -10.20 -19.21 10.63
N ALA A 62 -9.29 -20.02 11.19
CA ALA A 62 -9.13 -20.15 12.64
C ALA A 62 -8.69 -18.83 13.28
N ILE A 63 -7.75 -18.11 12.67
CA ILE A 63 -7.32 -16.76 13.11
C ILE A 63 -8.50 -15.79 13.06
N ALA A 64 -9.21 -15.71 11.93
CA ALA A 64 -10.35 -14.81 11.76
C ALA A 64 -11.48 -15.11 12.77
N ALA A 65 -11.77 -16.38 13.03
CA ALA A 65 -12.77 -16.82 14.02
C ALA A 65 -12.39 -16.43 15.46
N ALA A 66 -11.10 -16.48 15.80
CA ALA A 66 -10.61 -16.07 17.11
C ALA A 66 -10.63 -14.54 17.28
N VAL A 67 -10.27 -13.79 16.23
CA VAL A 67 -10.19 -12.32 16.22
C VAL A 67 -11.58 -11.68 16.12
N LYS A 68 -12.45 -12.21 15.27
CA LYS A 68 -13.76 -11.62 14.90
C LYS A 68 -13.62 -10.13 14.54
N PRO A 69 -12.86 -9.81 13.48
CA PRO A 69 -12.56 -8.42 13.15
C PRO A 69 -13.82 -7.66 12.74
N ASP A 70 -13.88 -6.38 13.09
CA ASP A 70 -14.91 -5.46 12.63
C ASP A 70 -14.57 -4.91 11.24
N VAL A 71 -13.26 -4.73 10.94
CA VAL A 71 -12.72 -4.33 9.64
C VAL A 71 -11.44 -5.11 9.35
N THR A 72 -11.28 -5.55 8.10
CA THR A 72 -10.04 -6.15 7.60
C THR A 72 -9.30 -5.15 6.71
N PHE A 73 -8.00 -4.95 6.96
CA PHE A 73 -7.10 -4.14 6.15
C PHE A 73 -6.13 -5.05 5.39
N HIS A 74 -6.26 -5.10 4.07
CA HIS A 74 -5.46 -6.00 3.24
C HIS A 74 -4.37 -5.24 2.48
N LEU A 75 -3.15 -5.21 3.05
CA LEU A 75 -1.98 -4.56 2.46
C LEU A 75 -0.87 -5.55 2.10
N ALA A 76 -1.03 -6.84 2.42
CA ALA A 76 -0.05 -7.87 2.03
C ALA A 76 0.03 -7.95 0.50
N SER A 77 1.25 -7.82 -0.03
CA SER A 77 1.51 -7.86 -1.46
C SER A 77 3.00 -8.14 -1.73
N LEU A 78 3.30 -8.80 -2.82
CA LEU A 78 4.64 -8.84 -3.42
C LEU A 78 4.69 -7.78 -4.52
N PHE A 79 5.57 -6.80 -4.36
CA PHE A 79 5.81 -5.75 -5.35
C PHE A 79 7.06 -6.04 -6.16
N LEU A 80 6.92 -6.10 -7.48
CA LEU A 80 8.03 -6.15 -8.44
C LEU A 80 7.69 -5.22 -9.62
N ALA A 81 8.53 -4.21 -9.86
CA ALA A 81 8.37 -3.32 -11.01
C ALA A 81 8.65 -4.04 -12.35
N GLN A 82 9.57 -5.00 -12.31
CA GLN A 82 9.90 -5.91 -13.40
C GLN A 82 10.02 -7.32 -12.80
N HIS A 83 9.61 -8.34 -13.53
CA HIS A 83 9.63 -9.72 -13.08
C HIS A 83 10.42 -10.61 -14.05
N GLY A 84 11.05 -11.65 -13.53
CA GLY A 84 11.57 -12.79 -14.28
C GLY A 84 10.56 -13.96 -14.31
N PRO A 85 10.84 -15.02 -15.07
CA PRO A 85 9.98 -16.21 -15.10
C PRO A 85 9.72 -16.83 -13.72
N GLU A 86 10.71 -16.79 -12.85
CA GLU A 86 10.67 -17.31 -11.47
C GLU A 86 9.72 -16.53 -10.55
N ASP A 87 9.42 -15.27 -10.89
CA ASP A 87 8.58 -14.39 -10.07
C ASP A 87 7.08 -14.57 -10.34
N VAL A 88 6.68 -15.22 -11.44
CA VAL A 88 5.28 -15.35 -11.85
C VAL A 88 4.45 -16.04 -10.77
N VAL A 89 4.88 -17.22 -10.32
CA VAL A 89 4.17 -17.98 -9.28
C VAL A 89 4.15 -17.25 -7.94
N PRO A 90 5.25 -16.69 -7.43
CA PRO A 90 5.24 -15.85 -6.23
C PRO A 90 4.27 -14.67 -6.31
N LEU A 91 4.21 -13.95 -7.44
CA LEU A 91 3.28 -12.84 -7.64
C LEU A 91 1.82 -13.27 -7.52
N ILE A 92 1.43 -14.36 -8.20
CA ILE A 92 0.06 -14.89 -8.14
C ILE A 92 -0.27 -15.35 -6.71
N ARG A 93 0.61 -16.12 -6.07
CA ARG A 93 0.37 -16.63 -4.70
C ARG A 93 0.21 -15.50 -3.67
N ASN A 94 1.10 -14.50 -3.70
CA ASN A 94 1.06 -13.44 -2.71
C ASN A 94 -0.07 -12.43 -2.95
N ASN A 95 -0.40 -12.13 -4.23
CA ASN A 95 -1.28 -11.02 -4.55
C ASN A 95 -2.72 -11.46 -4.88
N VAL A 96 -2.93 -12.71 -5.28
CA VAL A 96 -4.26 -13.23 -5.65
C VAL A 96 -4.70 -14.35 -4.71
N GLU A 97 -3.95 -15.46 -4.63
CA GLU A 97 -4.31 -16.62 -3.84
C GLU A 97 -4.49 -16.26 -2.36
N PHE A 98 -3.51 -15.60 -1.75
CA PHE A 98 -3.58 -15.19 -0.35
C PHE A 98 -4.76 -14.25 -0.07
N GLY A 99 -5.04 -13.31 -0.99
CA GLY A 99 -6.19 -12.41 -0.87
C GLY A 99 -7.53 -13.16 -0.91
N ALA A 100 -7.66 -14.15 -1.81
CA ALA A 100 -8.85 -14.99 -1.91
C ALA A 100 -9.06 -15.84 -0.64
N GLN A 101 -7.99 -16.44 -0.11
CA GLN A 101 -8.03 -17.17 1.17
C GLN A 101 -8.45 -16.28 2.33
N LEU A 102 -7.94 -15.03 2.38
CA LEU A 102 -8.31 -14.06 3.40
C LEU A 102 -9.80 -13.71 3.34
N LEU A 103 -10.34 -13.45 2.14
CA LEU A 103 -11.76 -13.13 1.95
C LEU A 103 -12.66 -14.26 2.46
N GLU A 104 -12.34 -15.53 2.13
CA GLU A 104 -13.08 -16.68 2.65
C GLU A 104 -13.01 -16.77 4.18
N ALA A 105 -11.81 -16.59 4.75
CA ALA A 105 -11.58 -16.69 6.19
C ALA A 105 -12.37 -15.62 6.97
N VAL A 106 -12.31 -14.36 6.54
CA VAL A 106 -13.00 -13.27 7.25
C VAL A 106 -14.51 -13.31 7.04
N ALA A 107 -14.99 -13.76 5.87
CA ALA A 107 -16.41 -13.98 5.61
C ALA A 107 -16.99 -15.06 6.54
N SER A 108 -16.27 -16.16 6.73
CA SER A 108 -16.65 -17.25 7.64
C SER A 108 -16.71 -16.79 9.11
N ALA A 109 -15.88 -15.81 9.48
CA ALA A 109 -15.90 -15.19 10.81
C ALA A 109 -16.95 -14.07 10.96
N GLY A 110 -17.75 -13.79 9.92
CA GLY A 110 -18.80 -12.75 9.92
C GLY A 110 -18.32 -11.35 9.57
N CYS A 111 -17.03 -11.12 9.32
CA CYS A 111 -16.54 -9.83 8.86
C CYS A 111 -16.76 -9.68 7.34
N ARG A 112 -17.41 -8.59 6.95
CA ARG A 112 -17.68 -8.24 5.54
C ARG A 112 -17.24 -6.80 5.20
N ARG A 113 -16.31 -6.24 5.97
CA ARG A 113 -15.76 -4.90 5.75
C ARG A 113 -14.29 -5.01 5.42
N LEU A 114 -13.90 -4.54 4.24
CA LEU A 114 -12.53 -4.63 3.74
C LEU A 114 -12.04 -3.28 3.22
N ALA A 115 -10.86 -2.85 3.70
CA ALA A 115 -10.06 -1.81 3.04
C ALA A 115 -8.83 -2.48 2.43
N ASP A 116 -8.61 -2.33 1.12
CA ASP A 116 -7.47 -2.95 0.43
C ASP A 116 -6.56 -1.95 -0.28
N ALA A 117 -5.28 -2.31 -0.39
CA ALA A 117 -4.31 -1.55 -1.14
C ALA A 117 -4.29 -1.99 -2.60
N GLY A 118 -4.73 -1.11 -3.51
CA GLY A 118 -4.49 -1.17 -4.94
C GLY A 118 -3.21 -0.42 -5.34
N THR A 119 -3.07 -0.11 -6.62
CA THR A 119 -1.96 0.69 -7.15
C THR A 119 -2.40 1.51 -8.35
N SER A 120 -1.97 2.77 -8.44
CA SER A 120 -2.16 3.63 -9.61
C SER A 120 -1.61 3.01 -10.91
N TRP A 121 -0.71 2.04 -10.81
CA TRP A 121 -0.17 1.30 -11.93
C TRP A 121 -1.17 0.34 -12.61
N GLN A 122 -2.38 0.21 -12.09
CA GLN A 122 -3.49 -0.47 -12.78
C GLN A 122 -4.05 0.38 -13.94
N HIS A 123 -3.68 1.67 -14.03
CA HIS A 123 -4.27 2.69 -14.87
C HIS A 123 -3.23 3.38 -15.79
N PHE A 124 -2.43 2.59 -16.52
CA PHE A 124 -1.46 3.12 -17.47
C PHE A 124 -2.13 4.03 -18.51
N GLY A 125 -1.53 5.21 -18.76
CA GLY A 125 -2.07 6.18 -19.69
C GLY A 125 -3.42 6.79 -19.27
N GLY A 126 -3.83 6.65 -18.01
CA GLY A 126 -5.13 7.15 -17.51
C GLY A 126 -6.33 6.26 -17.84
N ALA A 127 -6.11 5.06 -18.38
CA ALA A 127 -7.18 4.11 -18.69
C ALA A 127 -7.87 3.59 -17.40
N ASP A 128 -9.13 3.18 -17.52
CA ASP A 128 -9.86 2.53 -16.43
C ASP A 128 -9.14 1.27 -15.94
N TYR A 129 -8.59 0.50 -16.88
CA TYR A 129 -7.69 -0.61 -16.59
C TYR A 129 -6.71 -0.82 -17.76
N ASP A 130 -5.43 -0.64 -17.49
CA ASP A 130 -4.30 -1.02 -18.34
C ASP A 130 -3.04 -1.18 -17.46
N PRO A 131 -2.64 -2.41 -17.09
CA PRO A 131 -1.61 -2.63 -16.09
C PRO A 131 -0.21 -2.28 -16.60
N VAL A 132 0.55 -1.53 -15.82
CA VAL A 132 1.94 -1.16 -16.11
C VAL A 132 2.86 -2.40 -16.17
N CYS A 133 2.62 -3.39 -15.31
CA CYS A 133 3.44 -4.59 -15.15
C CYS A 133 2.61 -5.75 -14.57
N LEU A 134 3.21 -6.95 -14.50
CA LEU A 134 2.54 -8.14 -13.95
C LEU A 134 2.07 -7.93 -12.51
N TYR A 135 2.83 -7.21 -11.67
CA TYR A 135 2.36 -6.84 -10.32
C TYR A 135 1.01 -6.10 -10.38
N ALA A 136 0.89 -5.07 -11.22
CA ALA A 136 -0.35 -4.32 -11.36
C ALA A 136 -1.50 -5.19 -11.89
N ALA A 137 -1.21 -6.12 -12.80
CA ALA A 137 -2.19 -7.10 -13.29
C ALA A 137 -2.67 -8.03 -12.14
N THR A 138 -1.77 -8.49 -11.25
CA THR A 138 -2.20 -9.31 -10.10
C THR A 138 -3.03 -8.53 -9.09
N LYS A 139 -2.80 -7.21 -8.95
CA LYS A 139 -3.66 -6.35 -8.12
C LYS A 139 -5.07 -6.22 -8.70
N GLN A 140 -5.19 -6.14 -10.02
CA GLN A 140 -6.50 -6.15 -10.68
C GLN A 140 -7.18 -7.51 -10.53
N ALA A 141 -6.45 -8.61 -10.73
CA ALA A 141 -7.00 -9.96 -10.54
C ALA A 141 -7.59 -10.16 -9.13
N PHE A 142 -6.93 -9.63 -8.08
CA PHE A 142 -7.50 -9.60 -6.74
C PHE A 142 -8.76 -8.71 -6.66
N ALA A 143 -8.75 -7.56 -7.33
CA ALA A 143 -9.92 -6.67 -7.37
C ALA A 143 -11.14 -7.35 -8.00
N ASP A 144 -10.93 -8.19 -9.03
CA ASP A 144 -11.98 -8.97 -9.67
C ASP A 144 -12.48 -10.10 -8.75
N VAL A 145 -11.57 -10.78 -8.04
CA VAL A 145 -11.95 -11.73 -6.98
C VAL A 145 -12.80 -11.03 -5.91
N LEU A 146 -12.36 -9.86 -5.42
CA LEU A 146 -13.11 -9.08 -4.42
C LEU A 146 -14.50 -8.68 -4.93
N ALA A 147 -14.64 -8.35 -6.22
CA ALA A 147 -15.94 -8.01 -6.81
C ALA A 147 -16.98 -9.14 -6.66
N TYR A 148 -16.56 -10.41 -6.76
CA TYR A 148 -17.44 -11.56 -6.46
C TYR A 148 -17.90 -11.54 -4.99
N TRP A 149 -16.99 -11.32 -4.02
CA TRP A 149 -17.36 -11.27 -2.60
C TRP A 149 -18.28 -10.09 -2.28
N VAL A 150 -18.06 -8.95 -2.93
CA VAL A 150 -18.95 -7.78 -2.82
C VAL A 150 -20.35 -8.15 -3.30
N ALA A 151 -20.48 -8.67 -4.53
CA ALA A 151 -21.78 -8.95 -5.14
C ALA A 151 -22.49 -10.16 -4.50
N ALA A 152 -21.77 -11.26 -4.26
CA ALA A 152 -22.38 -12.54 -3.86
C ALA A 152 -22.42 -12.72 -2.34
N ARG A 153 -21.55 -12.05 -1.57
CA ARG A 153 -21.42 -12.24 -0.11
C ARG A 153 -21.67 -10.96 0.68
N GLY A 154 -22.06 -9.87 0.03
CA GLY A 154 -22.42 -8.61 0.67
C GLY A 154 -21.26 -7.90 1.36
N PHE A 155 -20.04 -8.00 0.83
CA PHE A 155 -18.93 -7.20 1.35
C PHE A 155 -19.17 -5.71 1.07
N ALA A 156 -18.78 -4.86 2.02
CA ALA A 156 -18.53 -3.44 1.82
C ALA A 156 -17.02 -3.27 1.68
N ALA A 157 -16.56 -2.69 0.58
CA ALA A 157 -15.13 -2.58 0.32
C ALA A 157 -14.71 -1.17 -0.09
N THR A 158 -13.54 -0.72 0.40
CA THR A 158 -12.87 0.50 -0.05
C THR A 158 -11.47 0.15 -0.54
N SER A 159 -11.22 0.32 -1.83
CA SER A 159 -9.92 0.07 -2.44
C SER A 159 -9.16 1.39 -2.61
N LEU A 160 -7.97 1.47 -2.03
CA LEU A 160 -7.10 2.63 -2.10
C LEU A 160 -5.98 2.38 -3.13
N GLN A 161 -6.03 3.06 -4.25
CA GLN A 161 -5.04 3.00 -5.33
C GLN A 161 -3.85 3.89 -4.94
N LEU A 162 -2.77 3.27 -4.48
CA LEU A 162 -1.59 3.99 -4.00
C LEU A 162 -0.73 4.47 -5.16
N THR A 163 -0.28 5.71 -5.08
CA THR A 163 0.81 6.27 -5.88
C THR A 163 2.17 5.93 -5.23
N ASP A 164 3.25 6.64 -5.56
CA ASP A 164 4.54 6.39 -4.94
C ASP A 164 4.56 6.88 -3.49
N THR A 165 4.77 5.94 -2.58
CA THR A 165 4.80 6.22 -1.13
C THR A 165 6.23 6.34 -0.64
N TYR A 166 6.52 7.35 0.19
CA TYR A 166 7.82 7.59 0.80
C TYR A 166 7.68 7.96 2.28
N GLY A 167 8.76 7.98 3.03
CA GLY A 167 8.78 8.42 4.44
C GLY A 167 9.90 7.78 5.25
N PRO A 168 10.01 8.12 6.54
CA PRO A 168 11.03 7.60 7.43
C PRO A 168 10.96 6.08 7.59
N GLY A 169 12.12 5.42 7.62
CA GLY A 169 12.21 3.97 7.79
C GLY A 169 11.85 3.15 6.54
N ASP A 170 11.81 3.76 5.35
CA ASP A 170 11.59 3.04 4.10
C ASP A 170 12.84 2.24 3.71
N GLY A 171 12.87 0.95 4.02
CA GLY A 171 13.94 0.02 3.63
C GLY A 171 13.76 -0.63 2.26
N ARG A 172 12.76 -0.23 1.48
CA ARG A 172 12.49 -0.83 0.16
C ARG A 172 13.50 -0.35 -0.89
N ALA A 173 13.71 -1.16 -1.92
CA ALA A 173 14.51 -0.78 -3.10
C ALA A 173 13.71 0.19 -4.02
N LYS A 174 13.34 1.35 -3.48
CA LYS A 174 12.61 2.43 -4.17
C LYS A 174 13.52 3.62 -4.41
N LEU A 175 13.07 4.56 -5.26
CA LEU A 175 13.86 5.70 -5.73
C LEU A 175 14.47 6.51 -4.56
N ILE A 176 13.65 6.99 -3.64
CA ILE A 176 14.12 7.87 -2.56
C ILE A 176 15.15 7.16 -1.66
N PRO A 177 14.88 5.96 -1.08
CA PRO A 177 15.89 5.23 -0.29
C PRO A 177 17.17 4.92 -1.08
N MET A 178 17.05 4.60 -2.37
CA MET A 178 18.19 4.31 -3.24
C MET A 178 19.08 5.55 -3.43
N LEU A 179 18.48 6.72 -3.68
CA LEU A 179 19.22 7.97 -3.85
C LEU A 179 19.93 8.40 -2.56
N LEU A 180 19.24 8.32 -1.42
CA LEU A 180 19.83 8.64 -0.11
C LEU A 180 21.00 7.71 0.22
N LYS A 181 20.81 6.41 0.00
CA LYS A 181 21.89 5.42 0.21
C LYS A 181 23.10 5.73 -0.69
N ALA A 182 22.86 5.97 -1.98
CA ALA A 182 23.93 6.27 -2.93
C ALA A 182 24.69 7.55 -2.57
N ALA A 183 23.97 8.59 -2.13
CA ALA A 183 24.57 9.85 -1.71
C ALA A 183 25.49 9.67 -0.47
N ARG A 184 25.06 8.89 0.53
CA ARG A 184 25.87 8.57 1.72
C ARG A 184 27.11 7.73 1.38
N GLU A 185 27.02 6.89 0.33
CA GLU A 185 28.12 6.08 -0.17
C GLU A 185 29.00 6.81 -1.21
N GLY A 186 28.71 8.08 -1.54
CA GLY A 186 29.44 8.84 -2.56
C GLY A 186 29.33 8.27 -3.98
N ARG A 187 28.24 7.54 -4.27
CA ARG A 187 28.04 6.86 -5.57
C ARG A 187 27.14 7.66 -6.50
N ARG A 188 27.54 7.74 -7.77
CA ARG A 188 26.69 8.23 -8.84
C ARG A 188 25.60 7.22 -9.19
N VAL A 189 24.38 7.73 -9.45
CA VAL A 189 23.22 6.91 -9.83
C VAL A 189 22.83 7.18 -11.27
N ALA A 190 22.84 6.13 -12.10
CA ALA A 190 22.33 6.19 -13.46
C ALA A 190 20.79 6.16 -13.44
N LEU A 191 20.14 7.22 -14.01
CA LEU A 191 18.69 7.34 -14.12
C LEU A 191 18.26 7.51 -15.58
N SER A 192 16.93 7.42 -15.81
CA SER A 192 16.26 7.79 -17.04
C SER A 192 16.45 9.28 -17.34
N PRO A 193 15.99 9.82 -18.48
CA PRO A 193 16.04 11.27 -18.74
C PRO A 193 15.35 12.14 -17.70
N GLY A 194 14.43 11.57 -16.91
CA GLY A 194 13.85 12.21 -15.72
C GLY A 194 12.66 13.12 -15.99
N GLU A 195 12.03 13.02 -17.17
CA GLU A 195 10.87 13.83 -17.53
C GLU A 195 9.54 13.22 -17.03
N GLN A 196 9.51 11.92 -16.66
CA GLN A 196 8.34 11.29 -16.04
C GLN A 196 7.98 11.99 -14.72
N ARG A 197 6.69 12.12 -14.47
CA ARG A 197 6.19 12.72 -13.24
C ARG A 197 5.92 11.64 -12.21
N LEU A 198 6.25 11.94 -10.97
CA LEU A 198 6.00 11.09 -9.80
C LEU A 198 5.01 11.79 -8.90
N ASP A 199 4.06 11.06 -8.38
CA ASP A 199 3.15 11.53 -7.35
C ASP A 199 3.54 10.85 -6.03
N LEU A 200 4.22 11.59 -5.16
CA LEU A 200 4.81 11.11 -3.93
C LEU A 200 3.92 11.47 -2.74
N VAL A 201 3.42 10.46 -2.02
CA VAL A 201 2.61 10.63 -0.82
C VAL A 201 3.36 10.12 0.41
N HIS A 202 3.39 10.91 1.48
CA HIS A 202 4.03 10.52 2.73
C HIS A 202 3.31 9.31 3.36
N VAL A 203 4.06 8.38 3.94
CA VAL A 203 3.51 7.13 4.50
C VAL A 203 2.49 7.37 5.61
N ASP A 204 2.60 8.46 6.37
CA ASP A 204 1.64 8.82 7.40
C ASP A 204 0.30 9.28 6.81
N ASP A 205 0.32 10.00 5.68
CA ASP A 205 -0.89 10.38 4.96
C ASP A 205 -1.55 9.16 4.33
N VAL A 206 -0.75 8.20 3.81
CA VAL A 206 -1.27 6.92 3.32
C VAL A 206 -1.91 6.11 4.44
N ALA A 207 -1.27 6.03 5.62
CA ALA A 207 -1.84 5.33 6.77
C ALA A 207 -3.15 5.97 7.23
N GLU A 208 -3.23 7.31 7.24
CA GLU A 208 -4.47 8.04 7.58
C GLU A 208 -5.58 7.76 6.57
N ALA A 209 -5.29 7.66 5.28
CA ALA A 209 -6.29 7.27 4.27
C ALA A 209 -6.93 5.92 4.61
N PHE A 210 -6.12 4.92 5.01
CA PHE A 210 -6.66 3.62 5.45
C PHE A 210 -7.49 3.72 6.73
N VAL A 211 -7.08 4.53 7.71
CA VAL A 211 -7.85 4.75 8.94
C VAL A 211 -9.20 5.36 8.62
N ILE A 212 -9.26 6.38 7.77
CA ILE A 212 -10.50 7.01 7.32
C ILE A 212 -11.37 5.99 6.57
N ALA A 213 -10.80 5.21 5.65
CA ALA A 213 -11.53 4.13 4.98
C ALA A 213 -12.12 3.11 5.97
N GLY A 214 -11.35 2.72 6.98
CA GLY A 214 -11.84 1.81 8.04
C GLY A 214 -12.99 2.39 8.86
N ARG A 215 -12.93 3.68 9.23
CA ARG A 215 -14.01 4.38 9.95
C ARG A 215 -15.28 4.49 9.09
N ARG A 216 -15.15 4.87 7.82
CA ARG A 216 -16.26 4.90 6.87
C ARG A 216 -16.94 3.53 6.74
N LEU A 217 -16.15 2.45 6.67
CA LEU A 217 -16.68 1.09 6.65
C LEU A 217 -17.45 0.73 7.93
N LEU A 218 -16.99 1.16 9.11
CA LEU A 218 -17.74 0.99 10.37
C LEU A 218 -19.06 1.77 10.37
N GLU A 219 -19.09 2.93 9.74
CA GLU A 219 -20.28 3.76 9.55
C GLU A 219 -21.23 3.23 8.46
N GLY A 220 -20.85 2.14 7.75
CA GLY A 220 -21.64 1.54 6.67
C GLY A 220 -21.43 2.22 5.31
N LEU A 221 -20.30 2.86 5.10
CA LEU A 221 -19.90 3.54 3.85
C LEU A 221 -18.65 2.88 3.24
N PRO A 222 -18.72 2.29 2.04
CA PRO A 222 -19.95 2.07 1.24
C PRO A 222 -20.92 1.09 1.93
N PRO A 223 -22.19 1.04 1.49
CA PRO A 223 -23.12 0.05 1.98
C PRO A 223 -22.73 -1.38 1.56
N SER A 224 -23.33 -2.38 2.25
CA SER A 224 -23.16 -3.79 1.91
C SER A 224 -23.45 -4.05 0.42
N GLY A 225 -22.60 -4.85 -0.23
CA GLY A 225 -22.72 -5.14 -1.66
C GLY A 225 -22.13 -4.07 -2.57
N HIS A 226 -21.40 -3.11 -2.02
CA HIS A 226 -20.77 -2.03 -2.80
C HIS A 226 -19.27 -1.93 -2.55
N ARG A 227 -18.56 -1.52 -3.59
CA ARG A 227 -17.13 -1.21 -3.55
C ARG A 227 -16.88 0.19 -4.07
N GLU A 228 -16.11 0.96 -3.32
CA GLU A 228 -15.58 2.27 -3.74
C GLU A 228 -14.08 2.17 -4.02
N VAL A 229 -13.60 2.92 -5.02
CA VAL A 229 -12.19 2.96 -5.42
C VAL A 229 -11.72 4.40 -5.40
N TYR A 230 -10.62 4.68 -4.71
CA TYR A 230 -10.07 6.03 -4.54
C TYR A 230 -8.57 6.07 -4.79
N ALA A 231 -8.10 7.16 -5.37
CA ALA A 231 -6.68 7.46 -5.46
C ALA A 231 -6.17 7.99 -4.10
N VAL A 232 -5.00 7.48 -3.69
CA VAL A 232 -4.21 8.10 -2.63
C VAL A 232 -3.06 8.83 -3.29
N SER A 233 -3.34 10.09 -3.65
CA SER A 233 -2.51 10.97 -4.48
C SER A 233 -2.22 12.27 -3.74
N SER A 234 -1.02 12.83 -3.91
CA SER A 234 -0.72 14.17 -3.39
C SER A 234 -1.45 15.28 -4.14
N GLY A 235 -1.94 14.99 -5.36
CA GLY A 235 -2.49 15.98 -6.29
C GLY A 235 -1.44 16.90 -6.92
N HIS A 236 -0.17 16.71 -6.61
CA HIS A 236 0.95 17.56 -7.05
C HIS A 236 2.09 16.75 -7.66
N PRO A 237 1.86 16.02 -8.77
CA PRO A 237 2.91 15.24 -9.41
C PRO A 237 4.02 16.15 -9.90
N MET A 238 5.27 15.70 -9.72
CA MET A 238 6.48 16.47 -10.01
C MET A 238 7.42 15.64 -10.90
N ARG A 239 8.14 16.29 -11.85
CA ARG A 239 9.13 15.56 -12.67
C ARG A 239 10.21 14.94 -11.80
N LEU A 240 10.69 13.76 -12.18
CA LEU A 240 11.75 13.08 -11.44
C LEU A 240 12.98 13.98 -11.23
N ARG A 241 13.36 14.80 -12.23
CA ARG A 241 14.45 15.79 -12.10
C ARG A 241 14.19 16.75 -10.93
N ASP A 242 12.98 17.31 -10.88
CA ASP A 242 12.60 18.28 -9.86
C ASP A 242 12.52 17.65 -8.47
N VAL A 243 12.08 16.37 -8.38
CA VAL A 243 12.11 15.59 -7.13
C VAL A 243 13.54 15.41 -6.62
N VAL A 244 14.49 15.10 -7.50
CA VAL A 244 15.91 14.94 -7.12
C VAL A 244 16.49 16.27 -6.62
N GLU A 245 16.20 17.38 -7.28
CA GLU A 245 16.65 18.71 -6.81
C GLU A 245 16.01 19.08 -5.46
N LEU A 246 14.73 18.79 -5.30
CA LEU A 246 14.05 19.01 -4.03
C LEU A 246 14.65 18.16 -2.91
N LEU A 247 14.98 16.88 -3.19
CA LEU A 247 15.62 15.98 -2.24
C LEU A 247 17.01 16.49 -1.82
N ARG A 248 17.83 16.96 -2.78
CA ARG A 248 19.12 17.60 -2.50
C ARG A 248 18.95 18.81 -1.56
N ALA A 249 18.01 19.68 -1.89
CA ALA A 249 17.75 20.90 -1.13
C ALA A 249 17.18 20.61 0.27
N ALA A 250 16.40 19.55 0.42
CA ALA A 250 15.76 19.19 1.70
C ALA A 250 16.71 18.47 2.64
N THR A 251 17.63 17.63 2.12
CA THR A 251 18.53 16.80 2.92
C THR A 251 19.96 17.35 3.04
N GLY A 252 20.35 18.26 2.12
CA GLY A 252 21.73 18.74 2.04
C GLY A 252 22.73 17.70 1.52
N LEU A 253 22.28 16.49 1.12
CA LEU A 253 23.15 15.42 0.65
C LEU A 253 23.62 15.65 -0.78
N PRO A 254 24.88 15.29 -1.13
CA PRO A 254 25.43 15.40 -2.46
C PRO A 254 24.93 14.26 -3.36
N ILE A 255 23.65 14.31 -3.77
CA ILE A 255 23.06 13.30 -4.66
C ILE A 255 23.59 13.48 -6.08
N ASP A 256 24.45 12.58 -6.54
CA ASP A 256 25.03 12.60 -7.88
C ASP A 256 24.26 11.69 -8.84
N VAL A 257 23.70 12.26 -9.91
CA VAL A 257 22.84 11.56 -10.87
C VAL A 257 23.36 11.76 -12.29
N GLU A 258 23.44 10.67 -13.05
CA GLU A 258 23.69 10.66 -14.48
C GLU A 258 22.37 10.46 -15.23
N TRP A 259 21.87 11.56 -15.78
CA TRP A 259 20.59 11.58 -16.50
C TRP A 259 20.71 10.97 -17.90
N GLY A 260 19.73 10.13 -18.29
CA GLY A 260 19.69 9.49 -19.60
C GLY A 260 20.63 8.29 -19.74
N ALA A 261 21.36 7.94 -18.68
CA ALA A 261 22.22 6.74 -18.67
C ALA A 261 21.40 5.42 -18.65
N ARG A 262 20.12 5.51 -18.35
CA ARG A 262 19.13 4.42 -18.52
C ARG A 262 18.01 4.86 -19.42
N SER A 263 17.52 3.97 -20.27
CA SER A 263 16.28 4.19 -21.03
C SER A 263 15.07 4.15 -20.10
N TYR A 264 13.97 4.78 -20.51
CA TYR A 264 12.68 4.52 -19.89
C TYR A 264 12.29 3.04 -19.99
N ARG A 265 11.54 2.55 -19.03
CA ARG A 265 10.93 1.23 -19.10
C ARG A 265 9.92 1.20 -20.26
N PRO A 266 9.64 0.03 -20.86
CA PRO A 266 8.69 -0.07 -21.98
C PRO A 266 7.30 0.52 -21.68
N ARG A 267 6.86 0.46 -20.42
CA ARG A 267 5.59 1.04 -19.93
C ARG A 267 5.90 2.03 -18.79
N GLU A 268 6.79 2.98 -19.06
CA GLU A 268 7.08 4.06 -18.09
C GLU A 268 5.85 4.94 -17.91
N VAL A 269 5.43 5.16 -16.68
CA VAL A 269 4.33 6.08 -16.35
C VAL A 269 4.87 7.50 -16.45
N MET A 270 4.52 8.20 -17.55
CA MET A 270 4.94 9.58 -17.75
C MET A 270 4.09 10.55 -16.92
N GLU A 271 2.79 10.28 -16.79
CA GLU A 271 1.85 11.03 -15.96
C GLU A 271 1.13 10.05 -15.02
N PRO A 272 1.12 10.30 -13.69
CA PRO A 272 0.40 9.48 -12.74
C PRO A 272 -1.10 9.52 -12.98
N TRP A 273 -1.78 8.40 -12.68
CA TRP A 273 -3.23 8.35 -12.72
C TRP A 273 -3.86 9.28 -11.68
N ASN A 274 -4.85 10.07 -12.10
CA ASN A 274 -5.62 10.98 -11.27
C ASN A 274 -7.05 10.44 -11.09
N GLY A 275 -7.25 9.65 -10.03
CA GLY A 275 -8.56 9.09 -9.69
C GLY A 275 -9.31 9.91 -8.63
N PRO A 276 -10.54 9.48 -8.27
CA PRO A 276 -11.33 10.15 -7.25
C PRO A 276 -10.63 10.12 -5.88
N THR A 277 -10.74 11.20 -5.13
CA THR A 277 -10.18 11.32 -3.79
C THR A 277 -11.10 10.71 -2.74
N LEU A 278 -10.55 10.03 -1.74
CA LEU A 278 -11.31 9.49 -0.61
C LEU A 278 -12.00 10.63 0.17
N PRO A 279 -13.34 10.61 0.35
CA PRO A 279 -14.03 11.61 1.12
C PRO A 279 -13.51 11.74 2.55
N GLY A 280 -13.22 12.97 2.98
CA GLY A 280 -12.67 13.29 4.30
C GLY A 280 -11.16 13.08 4.43
N TRP A 281 -10.47 12.73 3.34
CA TRP A 281 -9.02 12.61 3.32
C TRP A 281 -8.37 13.67 2.41
N SER A 282 -7.25 14.18 2.84
CA SER A 282 -6.31 14.96 2.02
C SER A 282 -4.89 14.74 2.55
N PRO A 283 -3.85 14.80 1.73
CA PRO A 283 -2.47 14.76 2.20
C PRO A 283 -2.16 16.03 3.00
N HIS A 284 -1.50 15.89 4.15
CA HIS A 284 -1.15 17.00 5.04
C HIS A 284 0.35 17.30 5.05
N ILE A 285 1.18 16.30 4.73
CA ILE A 285 2.64 16.45 4.79
C ILE A 285 3.14 16.91 3.43
N ALA A 286 3.58 18.17 3.37
CA ALA A 286 4.17 18.72 2.15
C ALA A 286 5.43 17.94 1.76
N LEU A 287 5.64 17.70 0.45
CA LEU A 287 6.77 16.88 -0.03
C LEU A 287 8.12 17.37 0.50
N ARG A 288 8.38 18.68 0.50
CA ARG A 288 9.64 19.26 1.02
C ARG A 288 9.84 18.93 2.51
N GLU A 289 8.79 19.06 3.31
CA GLU A 289 8.83 18.77 4.75
C GLU A 289 9.07 17.28 5.01
N GLY A 290 8.33 16.42 4.33
CA GLY A 290 8.48 14.97 4.44
C GLY A 290 9.86 14.48 4.00
N LEU A 291 10.47 15.09 2.95
CA LEU A 291 11.82 14.76 2.51
C LEU A 291 12.89 15.22 3.53
N ALA A 292 12.72 16.40 4.15
CA ALA A 292 13.63 16.88 5.21
C ALA A 292 13.60 15.95 6.44
N GLY A 293 12.46 15.37 6.77
CA GLY A 293 12.31 14.42 7.88
C GLY A 293 12.94 13.03 7.65
N LEU A 294 13.51 12.76 6.47
CA LEU A 294 14.17 11.46 6.19
C LEU A 294 15.57 11.34 6.77
N GLU A 295 16.19 12.44 7.19
CA GLU A 295 17.56 12.50 7.74
C GLU A 295 17.59 12.57 9.28
N THR A 296 16.44 12.67 9.92
CA THR A 296 16.30 12.60 11.39
C THR A 296 16.03 11.18 11.86
#